data_34749e7fc0effe21ef3ae9859037ebf6
#
_entry.id   34749e7fc0effe21ef3ae9859037ebf6
#
_cell.length_a   1.000
_cell.length_b   1.000
_cell.length_c   1.000
_cell.angle_alpha   90.00
_cell.angle_beta   90.00
_cell.angle_gamma   90.00
#
_symmetry.space_group_name_H-M   'P 1'
#
loop_
_entity.id
_entity.type
_entity.pdbx_description
1 polymer ?
#
loop_
_entity_poly.entity_id
_entity_poly.type
_entity_poly.pdbx_seq_one_letter_code
_entity_poly.pdbx_strand_id
1 'polypeptide(L)'
;KKGEKGRYKVLLEKGDEACACPSSLPAAGGRGKTLILFSDDLDKALATFVLANGAAATGQKVSIFFTFWGLNVLKKMQKPRTEKDIFGKMFGMMLPSNSLKLKLSKMNMMGMGSRMMRFLMKRKGIDSLESLRSQALAQGVEFIACQMSMDMMGIRREELLDEVTIGGVATYMERADKANVNLFI
;
A
#
# COMPACT_ATOMS: atom_id res chain seq x y z
N LYS A 1 10.85 -46.08 -27.68
CA LYS A 1 9.57 -45.32 -27.72
C LYS A 1 9.85 -43.95 -27.15
N LYS A 2 9.92 -42.93 -28.06
CA LYS A 2 10.12 -41.51 -27.73
C LYS A 2 8.84 -40.94 -27.14
N GLY A 3 8.94 -40.32 -25.96
CA GLY A 3 7.86 -39.56 -25.35
C GLY A 3 7.65 -38.21 -26.05
N GLU A 4 6.45 -37.97 -26.45
CA GLU A 4 5.94 -36.79 -27.11
C GLU A 4 5.80 -35.66 -26.09
N LYS A 5 6.55 -34.56 -26.29
CA LYS A 5 6.37 -33.32 -25.53
C LYS A 5 5.10 -32.63 -25.98
N GLY A 6 4.09 -32.65 -25.14
CA GLY A 6 2.84 -31.91 -25.35
C GLY A 6 3.14 -30.39 -25.40
N ARG A 7 2.99 -29.82 -26.58
CA ARG A 7 3.07 -28.40 -26.87
C ARG A 7 1.65 -27.83 -26.68
N TYR A 8 1.43 -27.08 -25.59
CA TYR A 8 0.20 -26.31 -25.45
C TYR A 8 0.21 -25.18 -26.48
N LYS A 9 -0.59 -25.28 -27.51
CA LYS A 9 -0.93 -24.16 -28.40
C LYS A 9 -1.97 -23.32 -27.69
N VAL A 10 -1.59 -22.13 -27.20
CA VAL A 10 -2.54 -21.09 -26.87
C VAL A 10 -3.05 -20.54 -28.20
N LEU A 11 -4.26 -20.88 -28.57
CA LEU A 11 -4.97 -20.24 -29.66
C LEU A 11 -5.32 -18.81 -29.21
N LEU A 12 -4.49 -17.86 -29.62
CA LEU A 12 -4.87 -16.44 -29.62
C LEU A 12 -5.84 -16.27 -30.80
N GLU A 13 -7.14 -16.42 -30.56
CA GLU A 13 -8.15 -15.85 -31.45
C GLU A 13 -7.98 -14.34 -31.41
N LYS A 14 -7.61 -13.77 -32.54
CA LYS A 14 -7.73 -12.35 -32.83
C LYS A 14 -9.22 -12.00 -32.85
N GLY A 15 -9.78 -11.69 -31.72
CA GLY A 15 -11.02 -10.96 -31.63
C GLY A 15 -10.69 -9.47 -31.79
N ASP A 16 -10.88 -8.92 -32.99
CA ASP A 16 -10.96 -7.48 -33.22
C ASP A 16 -12.29 -6.95 -32.68
N GLU A 17 -12.53 -7.13 -31.40
CA GLU A 17 -13.51 -6.37 -30.66
C GLU A 17 -12.74 -5.57 -29.61
N ALA A 18 -12.54 -4.28 -29.94
CA ALA A 18 -12.21 -3.29 -28.95
C ALA A 18 -13.22 -3.48 -27.81
N CYS A 19 -12.75 -3.97 -26.65
CA CYS A 19 -13.49 -3.86 -25.41
C CYS A 19 -13.75 -2.36 -25.19
N ALA A 20 -14.84 -1.87 -25.74
CA ALA A 20 -15.41 -0.62 -25.31
C ALA A 20 -15.79 -0.81 -23.84
N CYS A 21 -14.91 -0.41 -22.94
CA CYS A 21 -15.30 -0.19 -21.56
C CYS A 21 -16.54 0.69 -21.60
N PRO A 22 -17.69 0.25 -21.09
CA PRO A 22 -18.85 1.12 -21.03
C PRO A 22 -18.47 2.36 -20.23
N SER A 23 -18.43 3.50 -20.90
CA SER A 23 -18.05 4.80 -20.35
C SER A 23 -19.08 5.37 -19.37
N SER A 24 -19.98 4.53 -18.88
CA SER A 24 -20.95 4.84 -17.85
C SER A 24 -21.30 3.59 -17.06
N LEU A 25 -20.36 3.16 -16.19
CA LEU A 25 -20.84 2.43 -15.02
C LEU A 25 -21.73 3.41 -14.25
N PRO A 26 -22.99 3.02 -13.90
CA PRO A 26 -23.82 3.85 -13.05
C PRO A 26 -22.99 4.14 -11.80
N ALA A 27 -22.88 5.40 -11.42
CA ALA A 27 -22.26 5.81 -10.18
C ALA A 27 -22.91 5.01 -9.06
N ALA A 28 -22.28 3.91 -8.68
CA ALA A 28 -22.76 3.05 -7.62
C ALA A 28 -22.76 3.93 -6.37
N GLY A 29 -23.96 4.24 -5.90
CA GLY A 29 -24.20 5.17 -4.81
C GLY A 29 -23.23 4.90 -3.66
N GLY A 30 -22.36 5.83 -3.47
CA GLY A 30 -21.63 6.27 -2.29
C GLY A 30 -21.14 5.28 -1.24
N ARG A 31 -20.78 4.04 -1.56
CA ARG A 31 -20.20 3.13 -0.59
C ARG A 31 -18.67 3.10 -0.78
N GLY A 32 -17.97 3.65 0.20
CA GLY A 32 -16.50 3.70 0.21
C GLY A 32 -15.85 2.33 0.31
N LYS A 33 -14.53 2.33 0.23
CA LYS A 33 -13.66 1.17 0.50
C LYS A 33 -12.72 1.54 1.62
N THR A 34 -12.53 0.66 2.59
CA THR A 34 -11.51 0.84 3.61
C THR A 34 -10.53 -0.31 3.61
N LEU A 35 -9.27 0.03 3.83
CA LEU A 35 -8.19 -0.93 3.96
C LEU A 35 -7.45 -0.65 5.27
N ILE A 36 -7.09 -1.70 6.01
CA ILE A 36 -6.15 -1.61 7.12
C ILE A 36 -4.83 -2.18 6.65
N LEU A 37 -3.78 -1.39 6.72
CA LEU A 37 -2.42 -1.85 6.52
C LEU A 37 -1.72 -1.99 7.87
N PHE A 38 -1.52 -3.23 8.29
CA PHE A 38 -0.87 -3.58 9.55
C PHE A 38 0.63 -3.84 9.36
N SER A 39 1.00 -4.43 8.23
CA SER A 39 2.36 -4.89 7.95
C SER A 39 3.19 -3.84 7.20
N ASP A 40 4.51 -3.86 7.41
CA ASP A 40 5.47 -3.10 6.61
C ASP A 40 6.17 -3.95 5.54
N ASP A 41 5.61 -5.12 5.21
CA ASP A 41 6.10 -5.92 4.10
C ASP A 41 5.85 -5.22 2.77
N LEU A 42 6.87 -5.14 1.92
CA LEU A 42 6.80 -4.45 0.64
C LEU A 42 5.70 -4.98 -0.28
N ASP A 43 5.52 -6.30 -0.33
CA ASP A 43 4.51 -6.97 -1.14
C ASP A 43 3.09 -6.66 -0.65
N LYS A 44 2.87 -6.62 0.66
CA LYS A 44 1.58 -6.24 1.24
C LYS A 44 1.27 -4.77 1.03
N ALA A 45 2.26 -3.90 1.21
CA ALA A 45 2.12 -2.48 0.93
C ALA A 45 1.80 -2.22 -0.56
N LEU A 46 2.48 -2.91 -1.48
CA LEU A 46 2.18 -2.83 -2.92
C LEU A 46 0.74 -3.26 -3.21
N ALA A 47 0.30 -4.41 -2.66
CA ALA A 47 -1.07 -4.89 -2.83
C ALA A 47 -2.09 -3.87 -2.33
N THR A 48 -1.86 -3.27 -1.16
CA THR A 48 -2.72 -2.23 -0.59
C THR A 48 -2.90 -1.04 -1.54
N PHE A 49 -1.80 -0.50 -2.09
CA PHE A 49 -1.89 0.65 -2.98
C PHE A 49 -2.43 0.30 -4.38
N VAL A 50 -2.18 -0.90 -4.88
CA VAL A 50 -2.80 -1.35 -6.14
C VAL A 50 -4.32 -1.43 -5.98
N LEU A 51 -4.81 -2.01 -4.88
CA LEU A 51 -6.24 -2.08 -4.58
C LEU A 51 -6.85 -0.69 -4.36
N ALA A 52 -6.16 0.18 -3.61
CA ALA A 52 -6.63 1.53 -3.33
C ALA A 52 -6.73 2.37 -4.61
N ASN A 53 -5.69 2.36 -5.45
CA ASN A 53 -5.68 3.08 -6.72
C ASN A 53 -6.75 2.54 -7.68
N GLY A 54 -6.91 1.21 -7.76
CA GLY A 54 -7.96 0.59 -8.56
C GLY A 54 -9.36 1.00 -8.12
N ALA A 55 -9.62 1.04 -6.81
CA ALA A 55 -10.89 1.47 -6.27
C ALA A 55 -11.13 2.99 -6.49
N ALA A 56 -10.11 3.82 -6.27
CA ALA A 56 -10.20 5.27 -6.50
C ALA A 56 -10.43 5.59 -7.98
N ALA A 57 -9.79 4.86 -8.91
CA ALA A 57 -10.00 5.02 -10.34
C ALA A 57 -11.44 4.73 -10.80
N THR A 58 -12.20 3.95 -10.02
CA THR A 58 -13.65 3.75 -10.25
C THR A 58 -14.54 4.82 -9.61
N GLY A 59 -13.96 5.91 -9.13
CA GLY A 59 -14.69 7.02 -8.50
C GLY A 59 -15.17 6.75 -7.07
N GLN A 60 -14.65 5.72 -6.40
CA GLN A 60 -15.05 5.38 -5.05
C GLN A 60 -14.18 6.10 -4.01
N LYS A 61 -14.80 6.47 -2.89
CA LYS A 61 -14.04 7.00 -1.75
C LYS A 61 -13.24 5.86 -1.12
N VAL A 62 -11.94 6.08 -0.94
CA VAL A 62 -11.03 5.08 -0.36
C VAL A 62 -10.32 5.69 0.83
N SER A 63 -10.31 4.96 1.96
CA SER A 63 -9.52 5.32 3.14
C SER A 63 -8.60 4.16 3.52
N ILE A 64 -7.34 4.44 3.80
CA ILE A 64 -6.38 3.46 4.28
C ILE A 64 -5.99 3.81 5.71
N PHE A 65 -6.22 2.89 6.64
CA PHE A 65 -5.82 3.02 8.04
C PHE A 65 -4.50 2.29 8.28
N PHE A 66 -3.48 3.04 8.62
CA PHE A 66 -2.15 2.52 8.88
C PHE A 66 -1.95 2.32 10.37
N THR A 67 -1.67 1.11 10.78
CA THR A 67 -1.48 0.77 12.19
C THR A 67 -0.21 -0.07 12.37
N PHE A 68 0.38 -0.04 13.54
CA PHE A 68 1.60 -0.76 13.89
C PHE A 68 2.71 -0.61 12.84
N TRP A 69 3.19 -1.72 12.29
CA TRP A 69 4.28 -1.73 11.29
C TRP A 69 3.91 -1.02 10.00
N GLY A 70 2.63 -0.99 9.62
CA GLY A 70 2.13 -0.27 8.45
C GLY A 70 2.46 1.23 8.46
N LEU A 71 2.67 1.84 9.64
CA LEU A 71 3.11 3.23 9.76
C LEU A 71 4.47 3.48 9.09
N ASN A 72 5.33 2.46 8.97
CA ASN A 72 6.63 2.60 8.32
C ASN A 72 6.51 2.93 6.82
N VAL A 73 5.38 2.56 6.20
CA VAL A 73 5.10 2.85 4.79
C VAL A 73 4.84 4.34 4.56
N LEU A 74 4.40 5.07 5.60
CA LEU A 74 4.11 6.50 5.56
C LEU A 74 5.30 7.39 5.88
N LYS A 75 6.45 6.81 6.30
CA LYS A 75 7.62 7.60 6.68
C LYS A 75 8.20 8.37 5.50
N LYS A 76 8.57 9.62 5.75
CA LYS A 76 9.28 10.48 4.80
C LYS A 76 10.62 9.86 4.40
N MET A 77 11.08 10.14 3.19
CA MET A 77 12.39 9.68 2.70
C MET A 77 13.54 10.29 3.50
N GLN A 78 13.41 11.55 3.89
CA GLN A 78 14.36 12.25 4.75
C GLN A 78 13.91 12.11 6.21
N LYS A 79 14.81 11.63 7.07
CA LYS A 79 14.53 11.47 8.49
C LYS A 79 14.70 12.84 9.19
N PRO A 80 13.62 13.45 9.70
CA PRO A 80 13.75 14.68 10.48
C PRO A 80 14.52 14.39 11.78
N ARG A 81 15.28 15.37 12.26
CA ARG A 81 15.89 15.30 13.59
C ARG A 81 14.81 15.54 14.64
N THR A 82 14.29 14.48 15.20
CA THR A 82 13.29 14.56 16.28
C THR A 82 13.90 14.07 17.58
N GLU A 83 13.68 14.79 18.66
CA GLU A 83 14.00 14.32 20.00
C GLU A 83 13.02 13.21 20.37
N LYS A 84 13.57 12.03 20.65
CA LYS A 84 12.81 10.84 21.04
C LYS A 84 13.23 10.39 22.42
N ASP A 85 12.27 9.85 23.16
CA ASP A 85 12.53 9.15 24.40
C ASP A 85 13.42 7.92 24.17
N ILE A 86 13.98 7.35 25.25
CA ILE A 86 14.89 6.19 25.19
C ILE A 86 14.24 5.03 24.42
N PHE A 87 12.97 4.74 24.70
CA PHE A 87 12.21 3.69 24.00
C PHE A 87 11.96 4.03 22.52
N GLY A 88 11.61 5.27 22.21
CA GLY A 88 11.46 5.75 20.84
C GLY A 88 12.76 5.73 20.04
N LYS A 89 13.92 5.93 20.69
CA LYS A 89 15.26 5.75 20.07
C LYS A 89 15.54 4.28 19.77
N MET A 90 15.22 3.38 20.71
CA MET A 90 15.40 1.94 20.54
C MET A 90 14.55 1.40 19.38
N PHE A 91 13.25 1.71 19.34
CA PHE A 91 12.38 1.36 18.23
C PHE A 91 12.84 2.00 16.93
N GLY A 92 13.27 3.27 16.96
CA GLY A 92 13.76 3.98 15.78
C GLY A 92 15.04 3.39 15.17
N MET A 93 15.82 2.63 15.94
CA MET A 93 16.98 1.88 15.44
C MET A 93 16.58 0.55 14.81
N MET A 94 15.52 -0.09 15.31
CA MET A 94 15.05 -1.41 14.87
C MET A 94 14.10 -1.30 13.66
N LEU A 95 13.34 -0.20 13.55
CA LEU A 95 12.37 0.03 12.49
C LEU A 95 13.05 0.53 11.20
N PRO A 96 12.46 0.22 10.02
CA PRO A 96 12.89 0.81 8.75
C PRO A 96 12.88 2.34 8.83
N SER A 97 13.95 2.97 8.36
CA SER A 97 14.07 4.43 8.41
C SER A 97 13.12 5.14 7.45
N ASN A 98 12.73 4.46 6.36
CA ASN A 98 11.85 4.97 5.31
C ASN A 98 11.24 3.82 4.49
N SER A 99 10.29 4.14 3.60
CA SER A 99 9.59 3.15 2.75
C SER A 99 10.52 2.37 1.82
N LEU A 100 11.70 2.90 1.47
CA LEU A 100 12.66 2.21 0.60
C LEU A 100 13.32 0.99 1.27
N LYS A 101 13.33 0.94 2.60
CA LYS A 101 13.96 -0.14 3.37
C LYS A 101 12.99 -1.24 3.81
N LEU A 102 11.78 -1.25 3.29
CA LEU A 102 10.80 -2.28 3.56
C LEU A 102 11.29 -3.65 3.08
N LYS A 103 11.01 -4.67 3.87
CA LYS A 103 11.38 -6.06 3.61
C LYS A 103 10.27 -6.76 2.83
N LEU A 104 10.55 -7.92 2.25
CA LEU A 104 9.52 -8.81 1.74
C LEU A 104 9.02 -9.73 2.85
N SER A 105 7.75 -10.13 2.79
CA SER A 105 7.15 -11.10 3.72
C SER A 105 7.82 -12.46 3.64
N LYS A 106 8.23 -12.86 2.44
CA LYS A 106 8.95 -14.11 2.15
C LYS A 106 10.20 -13.81 1.32
N MET A 107 11.19 -14.72 1.35
CA MET A 107 12.42 -14.61 0.56
C MET A 107 13.24 -13.33 0.83
N ASN A 108 13.22 -12.83 2.06
CA ASN A 108 13.90 -11.56 2.39
C ASN A 108 15.44 -11.65 2.27
N MET A 109 16.05 -12.84 2.50
CA MET A 109 17.48 -13.13 2.36
C MET A 109 18.38 -11.92 2.71
N MET A 110 18.28 -11.41 3.94
CA MET A 110 19.01 -10.22 4.42
C MET A 110 18.78 -8.93 3.59
N GLY A 111 17.58 -8.77 2.99
CA GLY A 111 17.20 -7.59 2.19
C GLY A 111 17.53 -7.68 0.70
N MET A 112 18.13 -8.78 0.25
CA MET A 112 18.43 -9.00 -1.18
C MET A 112 17.12 -9.22 -1.97
N GLY A 113 16.12 -9.88 -1.38
CA GLY A 113 14.81 -10.12 -2.01
C GLY A 113 14.07 -8.83 -2.36
N SER A 114 14.01 -7.87 -1.45
CA SER A 114 13.34 -6.58 -1.71
C SER A 114 14.05 -5.74 -2.78
N ARG A 115 15.39 -5.78 -2.83
CA ARG A 115 16.17 -5.12 -3.90
C ARG A 115 15.90 -5.77 -5.25
N MET A 116 15.90 -7.10 -5.32
CA MET A 116 15.59 -7.85 -6.53
C MET A 116 14.17 -7.57 -7.03
N MET A 117 13.18 -7.55 -6.11
CA MET A 117 11.80 -7.21 -6.45
C MET A 117 11.70 -5.81 -7.07
N ARG A 118 12.29 -4.79 -6.43
CA ARG A 118 12.31 -3.42 -6.96
C ARG A 118 13.01 -3.32 -8.31
N PHE A 119 14.11 -4.05 -8.50
CA PHE A 119 14.80 -4.12 -9.79
C PHE A 119 13.91 -4.75 -10.89
N LEU A 120 13.22 -5.86 -10.58
CA LEU A 120 12.31 -6.51 -11.52
C LEU A 120 11.10 -5.62 -11.86
N MET A 121 10.54 -4.91 -10.86
CA MET A 121 9.47 -3.94 -11.09
C MET A 121 9.92 -2.86 -12.06
N LYS A 122 11.09 -2.25 -11.83
CA LYS A 122 11.66 -1.24 -12.72
C LYS A 122 11.89 -1.78 -14.14
N ARG A 123 12.43 -2.99 -14.26
CA ARG A 123 12.69 -3.62 -15.57
C ARG A 123 11.42 -3.92 -16.35
N LYS A 124 10.33 -4.24 -15.65
CA LYS A 124 9.02 -4.56 -16.25
C LYS A 124 8.09 -3.34 -16.39
N GLY A 125 8.56 -2.13 -16.05
CA GLY A 125 7.74 -0.92 -16.10
C GLY A 125 6.60 -0.90 -15.06
N ILE A 126 6.75 -1.65 -13.96
CA ILE A 126 5.78 -1.66 -12.87
C ILE A 126 6.12 -0.52 -11.91
N ASP A 127 5.11 0.25 -11.52
CA ASP A 127 5.26 1.38 -10.61
C ASP A 127 5.85 0.98 -9.26
N SER A 128 6.73 1.83 -8.73
CA SER A 128 7.28 1.66 -7.39
C SER A 128 6.23 1.90 -6.32
N LEU A 129 6.48 1.42 -5.10
CA LEU A 129 5.62 1.69 -3.95
C LEU A 129 5.39 3.19 -3.75
N GLU A 130 6.45 3.97 -3.90
CA GLU A 130 6.42 5.41 -3.73
C GLU A 130 5.57 6.09 -4.82
N SER A 131 5.66 5.61 -6.08
CA SER A 131 4.82 6.06 -7.19
C SER A 131 3.34 5.75 -6.93
N LEU A 132 3.02 4.50 -6.59
CA LEU A 132 1.66 4.08 -6.27
C LEU A 132 1.05 4.87 -5.10
N ARG A 133 1.86 5.15 -4.07
CA ARG A 133 1.45 5.96 -2.93
C ARG A 133 1.12 7.40 -3.33
N SER A 134 1.96 8.01 -4.17
CA SER A 134 1.71 9.37 -4.68
C SER A 134 0.48 9.42 -5.58
N GLN A 135 0.27 8.40 -6.40
CA GLN A 135 -0.95 8.26 -7.22
C GLN A 135 -2.20 8.17 -6.35
N ALA A 136 -2.16 7.37 -5.27
CA ALA A 136 -3.28 7.25 -4.34
C ALA A 136 -3.65 8.61 -3.71
N LEU A 137 -2.65 9.36 -3.25
CA LEU A 137 -2.87 10.72 -2.72
C LEU A 137 -3.45 11.65 -3.78
N ALA A 138 -2.92 11.63 -5.00
CA ALA A 138 -3.42 12.46 -6.11
C ALA A 138 -4.86 12.11 -6.49
N GLN A 139 -5.30 10.87 -6.30
CA GLN A 139 -6.67 10.41 -6.51
C GLN A 139 -7.60 10.67 -5.31
N GLY A 140 -7.11 11.31 -4.24
CA GLY A 140 -7.91 11.65 -3.07
C GLY A 140 -8.13 10.48 -2.10
N VAL A 141 -7.28 9.45 -2.12
CA VAL A 141 -7.29 8.39 -1.12
C VAL A 141 -6.86 8.98 0.24
N GLU A 142 -7.72 8.81 1.25
CA GLU A 142 -7.46 9.29 2.61
C GLU A 142 -6.49 8.36 3.33
N PHE A 143 -5.40 8.90 3.85
CA PHE A 143 -4.43 8.17 4.67
C PHE A 143 -4.60 8.54 6.13
N ILE A 144 -4.88 7.54 6.97
CA ILE A 144 -5.12 7.71 8.39
C ILE A 144 -4.04 6.94 9.16
N ALA A 145 -3.23 7.63 9.95
CA ALA A 145 -2.24 7.03 10.85
C ALA A 145 -2.86 6.80 12.24
N CYS A 146 -2.69 5.61 12.78
CA CYS A 146 -3.20 5.26 14.11
C CYS A 146 -2.40 5.96 15.21
N GLN A 147 -3.03 6.88 15.95
CA GLN A 147 -2.40 7.62 17.05
C GLN A 147 -1.79 6.67 18.10
N MET A 148 -2.56 5.69 18.56
CA MET A 148 -2.09 4.73 19.58
C MET A 148 -0.82 4.00 19.13
N SER A 149 -0.77 3.57 17.86
CA SER A 149 0.41 2.88 17.33
C SER A 149 1.60 3.81 17.18
N MET A 150 1.37 5.09 16.84
CA MET A 150 2.42 6.10 16.80
C MET A 150 3.05 6.29 18.18
N ASP A 151 2.21 6.42 19.21
CA ASP A 151 2.65 6.61 20.60
C ASP A 151 3.44 5.40 21.09
N MET A 152 2.93 4.18 20.87
CA MET A 152 3.62 2.94 21.26
C MET A 152 4.98 2.76 20.58
N MET A 153 5.08 3.10 19.29
CA MET A 153 6.29 2.90 18.48
C MET A 153 7.22 4.12 18.51
N GLY A 154 6.85 5.20 19.20
CA GLY A 154 7.63 6.43 19.28
C GLY A 154 7.81 7.10 17.91
N ILE A 155 6.80 6.99 17.03
CA ILE A 155 6.79 7.63 15.73
C ILE A 155 6.14 9.01 15.88
N ARG A 156 6.88 10.05 15.49
CA ARG A 156 6.40 11.43 15.56
C ARG A 156 5.69 11.83 14.25
N ARG A 157 4.77 12.80 14.36
CA ARG A 157 4.02 13.33 13.19
C ARG A 157 4.96 13.83 12.08
N GLU A 158 6.07 14.46 12.47
CA GLU A 158 7.07 15.03 11.56
C GLU A 158 7.79 13.98 10.72
N GLU A 159 7.78 12.71 11.16
CA GLU A 159 8.37 11.59 10.42
C GLU A 159 7.46 11.06 9.31
N LEU A 160 6.18 11.37 9.37
CA LEU A 160 5.17 10.93 8.41
C LEU A 160 4.98 11.98 7.30
N LEU A 161 4.41 11.54 6.19
CA LEU A 161 3.99 12.42 5.09
C LEU A 161 3.03 13.50 5.60
N ASP A 162 3.07 14.68 4.98
CA ASP A 162 2.28 15.84 5.43
C ASP A 162 0.78 15.66 5.16
N GLU A 163 0.42 14.87 4.17
CA GLU A 163 -0.96 14.58 3.75
C GLU A 163 -1.68 13.56 4.64
N VAL A 164 -0.98 12.96 5.61
CA VAL A 164 -1.54 11.94 6.49
C VAL A 164 -2.35 12.58 7.61
N THR A 165 -3.57 12.11 7.80
CA THR A 165 -4.42 12.46 8.95
C THR A 165 -4.12 11.53 10.12
N ILE A 166 -4.03 12.07 11.34
CA ILE A 166 -3.90 11.24 12.53
C ILE A 166 -5.30 10.93 13.05
N GLY A 167 -5.56 9.67 13.34
CA GLY A 167 -6.86 9.24 13.84
C GLY A 167 -6.77 8.01 14.74
N GLY A 168 -7.84 7.78 15.48
CA GLY A 168 -8.02 6.58 16.29
C GLY A 168 -8.87 5.52 15.61
N VAL A 169 -9.13 4.42 16.33
CA VAL A 169 -10.00 3.33 15.86
C VAL A 169 -11.42 3.85 15.56
N ALA A 170 -11.93 4.80 16.35
CA ALA A 170 -13.24 5.40 16.11
C ALA A 170 -13.32 6.09 14.74
N THR A 171 -12.28 6.82 14.35
CA THR A 171 -12.18 7.45 13.02
C THR A 171 -12.23 6.40 11.91
N TYR A 172 -11.51 5.29 12.09
CA TYR A 172 -11.56 4.19 11.14
C TYR A 172 -12.95 3.57 11.05
N MET A 173 -13.60 3.27 12.20
CA MET A 173 -14.93 2.67 12.24
C MET A 173 -15.98 3.54 11.55
N GLU A 174 -15.93 4.85 11.71
CA GLU A 174 -16.81 5.77 10.98
C GLU A 174 -16.66 5.64 9.45
N ARG A 175 -15.46 5.41 8.96
CA ARG A 175 -15.21 5.17 7.52
C ARG A 175 -15.67 3.77 7.11
N ALA A 176 -15.43 2.77 7.96
CA ALA A 176 -15.79 1.37 7.71
C ALA A 176 -17.31 1.18 7.63
N ASP A 177 -18.08 1.85 8.47
CA ASP A 177 -19.57 1.81 8.45
C ASP A 177 -20.14 2.36 7.12
N LYS A 178 -19.45 3.33 6.52
CA LYS A 178 -19.83 3.93 5.24
C LYS A 178 -19.26 3.15 4.04
N ALA A 179 -18.44 2.13 4.28
CA ALA A 179 -17.81 1.33 3.26
C ALA A 179 -18.56 0.02 3.01
N ASN A 180 -18.52 -0.47 1.78
CA ASN A 180 -19.07 -1.79 1.44
C ASN A 180 -17.98 -2.86 1.29
N VAL A 181 -16.72 -2.48 1.38
CA VAL A 181 -15.57 -3.39 1.41
C VAL A 181 -14.60 -2.90 2.46
N ASN A 182 -14.26 -3.78 3.39
CA ASN A 182 -13.30 -3.55 4.44
C ASN A 182 -12.25 -4.67 4.37
N LEU A 183 -10.98 -4.32 4.14
CA LEU A 183 -9.89 -5.28 4.01
C LEU A 183 -8.83 -5.05 5.08
N PHE A 184 -8.28 -6.15 5.59
CA PHE A 184 -7.16 -6.17 6.52
C PHE A 184 -5.95 -6.85 5.83
N ILE A 185 -4.79 -6.15 5.75
CA ILE A 185 -3.58 -6.58 5.02
C ILE A 185 -2.33 -6.49 5.91
#